data_716ce05ba7979ae29253bfba7286e7b0
#
_entry.id   716ce05ba7979ae29253bfba7286e7b0
#
_cell.length_a   1.000
_cell.length_b   1.000
_cell.length_c   1.000
_cell.angle_alpha   90.00
_cell.angle_beta   90.00
_cell.angle_gamma   90.00
#
_symmetry.space_group_name_H-M   'P 1'
#
loop_
_entity.id
_entity.type
_entity.pdbx_description
1 polymer ?
#
loop_
_entity_poly.entity_id
_entity_poly.type
_entity_poly.pdbx_seq_one_letter_code
_entity_poly.pdbx_strand_id
1 'polypeptide(L)'
;MGLIGVPALLSLMTRRDISDLRLYTLSLRFLRKHLVSSPLLKTISTDIYSHSLCTIEFVPARESYEWLCDALTVYKPRQYEFARLNLQGTFLSKRKIARLVQKGVVKDWDDPRLYTIIALRRRGIPPGALLAFVSELGVTNIPSTTEIKKFESVIRGYLEDSAPRLMMVLNPIRVVIEHVPEDYRVPVLVPLHPKIPAMGVVATSFSRVLYIDADDFREVDSPDYFRLAPGKTVGLFKAPFPIECVSFTKDPTSGRVNEIRARLVDDPKVKKAKAYIQWVNASDVVTIDEVRSFHPLFKSDPPPSDFESDVNPNSLEVFKGAFIERAFYDLAKKAIVDARKESEERLKKAKAEAADSSPHAVVKGSKAASEDEPVATAEQLVGMENVRFQGMRLAYFALDRESRLGCLDEGEGVKPGGKEGDRVVLNRIVSLKEDAGKSA
;
A
#
# COMPACT_ATOMS: atom_id res chain seq x y z
N MET A 1 -2.68 -23.85 5.73
CA MET A 1 -1.26 -23.93 5.33
C MET A 1 -0.83 -22.55 4.84
N GLY A 2 -0.04 -21.86 5.67
CA GLY A 2 0.29 -20.45 5.42
C GLY A 2 1.28 -20.31 4.28
N LEU A 3 0.99 -19.37 3.39
CA LEU A 3 1.81 -18.91 2.26
C LEU A 3 3.19 -18.31 2.65
N ILE A 4 3.59 -18.41 3.91
CA ILE A 4 4.88 -17.92 4.41
C ILE A 4 6.06 -18.75 3.86
N GLY A 5 5.81 -20.00 3.45
CA GLY A 5 6.88 -20.86 2.87
C GLY A 5 7.24 -20.58 1.42
N VAL A 6 6.37 -19.94 0.64
CA VAL A 6 6.58 -19.76 -0.80
C VAL A 6 7.71 -18.76 -1.12
N PRO A 7 7.86 -17.61 -0.45
CA PRO A 7 8.99 -16.70 -0.70
C PRO A 7 10.34 -17.28 -0.25
N ALA A 8 10.38 -18.03 0.83
CA ALA A 8 11.61 -18.64 1.33
C ALA A 8 12.09 -19.78 0.42
N LEU A 9 11.15 -20.60 -0.10
CA LEU A 9 11.44 -21.63 -1.11
C LEU A 9 11.87 -21.03 -2.45
N LEU A 10 11.21 -19.95 -2.91
CA LEU A 10 11.63 -19.20 -4.10
C LEU A 10 13.02 -18.57 -3.92
N SER A 11 13.35 -18.05 -2.73
CA SER A 11 14.67 -17.49 -2.43
C SER A 11 15.78 -18.57 -2.39
N LEU A 12 15.49 -19.76 -1.91
CA LEU A 12 16.43 -20.88 -1.90
C LEU A 12 16.66 -21.47 -3.30
N MET A 13 15.64 -21.54 -4.13
CA MET A 13 15.74 -22.07 -5.50
C MET A 13 16.39 -21.09 -6.48
N THR A 14 16.29 -19.77 -6.28
CA THR A 14 16.90 -18.77 -7.18
C THR A 14 18.41 -18.56 -6.94
N ARG A 15 18.99 -19.14 -5.91
CA ARG A 15 20.43 -18.94 -5.57
C ARG A 15 21.39 -19.93 -6.21
N ARG A 16 20.93 -20.89 -7.04
CA ARG A 16 21.86 -21.87 -7.61
C ARG A 16 21.83 -21.81 -9.14
N ASP A 17 22.94 -21.32 -9.68
CA ASP A 17 23.28 -21.41 -11.10
C ASP A 17 23.41 -22.89 -11.51
N ILE A 18 23.07 -23.17 -12.78
CA ILE A 18 23.14 -24.48 -13.42
C ILE A 18 24.58 -25.06 -13.41
N SER A 19 25.61 -24.23 -13.14
CA SER A 19 26.98 -24.67 -12.97
C SER A 19 27.20 -25.61 -11.76
N ASP A 20 26.26 -25.67 -10.80
CA ASP A 20 26.33 -26.53 -9.61
C ASP A 20 25.82 -27.97 -9.81
N LEU A 21 25.40 -28.36 -11.01
CA LEU A 21 25.01 -29.73 -11.28
C LEU A 21 26.15 -30.74 -11.03
N ARG A 22 27.40 -30.31 -11.14
CA ARG A 22 28.58 -31.14 -10.77
C ARG A 22 28.73 -31.33 -9.24
N LEU A 23 28.34 -30.36 -8.45
CA LEU A 23 28.29 -30.46 -7.00
C LEU A 23 27.16 -31.35 -6.51
N TYR A 24 26.02 -31.38 -7.22
CA TYR A 24 24.91 -32.31 -6.93
C TYR A 24 25.29 -33.76 -7.10
N THR A 25 26.04 -34.11 -8.16
CA THR A 25 26.51 -35.49 -8.38
C THR A 25 27.57 -35.91 -7.33
N LEU A 26 28.39 -35.00 -6.84
CA LEU A 26 29.34 -35.27 -5.76
C LEU A 26 28.62 -35.37 -4.39
N SER A 27 27.65 -34.53 -4.10
CA SER A 27 26.79 -34.61 -2.91
C SER A 27 25.95 -35.89 -2.89
N LEU A 28 25.50 -36.37 -4.04
CA LEU A 28 24.74 -37.62 -4.17
C LEU A 28 25.59 -38.86 -3.87
N ARG A 29 26.87 -38.88 -4.27
CA ARG A 29 27.79 -39.95 -3.91
C ARG A 29 28.13 -39.94 -2.42
N PHE A 30 28.22 -38.79 -1.80
CA PHE A 30 28.44 -38.62 -0.36
C PHE A 30 27.19 -38.99 0.44
N LEU A 31 26.01 -38.59 -0.01
CA LEU A 31 24.71 -38.93 0.58
C LEU A 31 24.42 -40.42 0.50
N ARG A 32 24.72 -41.07 -0.65
CA ARG A 32 24.53 -42.52 -0.82
C ARG A 32 25.38 -43.34 0.13
N LYS A 33 26.60 -42.90 0.47
CA LYS A 33 27.52 -43.63 1.34
C LYS A 33 27.18 -43.50 2.83
N HIS A 34 26.49 -42.44 3.24
CA HIS A 34 26.17 -42.14 4.64
C HIS A 34 24.71 -42.28 4.99
N LEU A 35 23.78 -42.22 4.03
CA LEU A 35 22.34 -42.26 4.27
C LEU A 35 21.71 -43.66 4.17
N VAL A 36 22.31 -44.56 3.40
CA VAL A 36 21.77 -45.96 3.22
C VAL A 36 21.76 -46.79 4.49
N SER A 37 22.60 -46.46 5.49
CA SER A 37 22.71 -47.16 6.77
C SER A 37 22.02 -46.44 7.96
N SER A 38 21.39 -45.31 7.73
CA SER A 38 20.85 -44.46 8.82
C SER A 38 19.34 -44.61 8.98
N PRO A 39 18.84 -44.69 10.22
CA PRO A 39 17.40 -44.61 10.55
C PRO A 39 16.74 -43.34 10.01
N LEU A 40 17.53 -42.30 9.62
CA LEU A 40 17.06 -41.04 9.05
C LEU A 40 16.30 -41.22 7.73
N LEU A 41 16.64 -42.21 6.90
CA LEU A 41 15.95 -42.46 5.62
C LEU A 41 14.51 -42.98 5.84
N LYS A 42 14.26 -43.69 6.93
CA LYS A 42 12.91 -44.08 7.31
C LYS A 42 12.06 -42.88 7.77
N THR A 43 12.67 -41.86 8.32
CA THR A 43 11.98 -40.65 8.82
C THR A 43 11.69 -39.64 7.70
N ILE A 44 12.49 -39.63 6.61
CA ILE A 44 12.26 -38.79 5.41
C ILE A 44 11.09 -39.36 4.57
N SER A 45 10.80 -40.65 4.68
CA SER A 45 9.70 -41.30 3.95
C SER A 45 8.33 -41.09 4.55
N THR A 46 8.21 -40.43 5.69
CA THR A 46 6.92 -40.12 6.32
C THR A 46 6.42 -38.76 5.83
N ASP A 47 5.72 -38.76 4.72
CA ASP A 47 4.57 -37.94 4.29
C ASP A 47 4.50 -36.45 4.66
N ILE A 48 5.65 -35.76 4.84
CA ILE A 48 5.65 -34.33 5.20
C ILE A 48 5.37 -33.44 3.98
N TYR A 49 5.79 -33.85 2.78
CA TYR A 49 5.66 -33.06 1.56
C TYR A 49 4.85 -33.79 0.50
N SER A 50 3.62 -33.37 0.26
CA SER A 50 2.75 -33.95 -0.78
C SER A 50 2.98 -33.36 -2.17
N HIS A 51 3.45 -32.11 -2.24
CA HIS A 51 3.60 -31.35 -3.49
C HIS A 51 4.92 -30.59 -3.53
N SER A 52 5.52 -30.56 -4.72
CA SER A 52 6.69 -29.73 -5.05
C SER A 52 6.26 -28.63 -6.04
N LEU A 53 6.51 -27.38 -5.73
CA LEU A 53 6.14 -26.24 -6.57
C LEU A 53 7.40 -25.56 -7.10
N CYS A 54 7.48 -25.36 -8.43
CA CYS A 54 8.58 -24.67 -9.07
C CYS A 54 8.11 -23.81 -10.24
N THR A 55 9.01 -22.97 -10.77
CA THR A 55 8.71 -22.19 -11.96
C THR A 55 8.92 -23.04 -13.23
N ILE A 56 8.23 -22.66 -14.31
CA ILE A 56 8.17 -23.42 -15.58
C ILE A 56 9.56 -23.73 -16.18
N GLU A 57 10.57 -22.93 -15.86
CA GLU A 57 11.93 -23.16 -16.34
C GLU A 57 12.53 -24.48 -15.83
N PHE A 58 11.94 -25.07 -14.79
CA PHE A 58 12.38 -26.35 -14.21
C PHE A 58 11.65 -27.58 -14.80
N VAL A 59 10.72 -27.39 -15.77
CA VAL A 59 10.07 -28.51 -16.47
C VAL A 59 11.07 -29.53 -17.04
N PRO A 60 12.19 -29.12 -17.69
CA PRO A 60 13.19 -30.07 -18.19
C PRO A 60 13.88 -30.88 -17.09
N ALA A 61 13.88 -30.38 -15.85
CA ALA A 61 14.50 -31.06 -14.70
C ALA A 61 13.56 -32.07 -14.02
N ARG A 62 12.29 -32.18 -14.44
CA ARG A 62 11.30 -33.08 -13.82
C ARG A 62 11.74 -34.54 -13.85
N GLU A 63 12.24 -35.00 -14.98
CA GLU A 63 12.71 -36.38 -15.11
C GLU A 63 13.86 -36.70 -14.14
N SER A 64 14.81 -35.75 -13.99
CA SER A 64 15.90 -35.88 -13.03
C SER A 64 15.41 -35.89 -11.57
N TYR A 65 14.39 -35.09 -11.26
CA TYR A 65 13.75 -35.06 -9.95
C TYR A 65 13.05 -36.39 -9.64
N GLU A 66 12.27 -36.91 -10.57
CA GLU A 66 11.55 -38.19 -10.43
C GLU A 66 12.54 -39.35 -10.28
N TRP A 67 13.57 -39.41 -11.15
CA TRP A 67 14.64 -40.40 -11.04
C TRP A 67 15.35 -40.35 -9.69
N LEU A 68 15.60 -39.13 -9.16
CA LEU A 68 16.23 -38.99 -7.85
C LEU A 68 15.37 -39.54 -6.72
N CYS A 69 14.06 -39.26 -6.74
CA CYS A 69 13.13 -39.81 -5.75
C CYS A 69 13.12 -41.36 -5.81
N ASP A 70 13.11 -41.93 -7.02
CA ASP A 70 13.16 -43.39 -7.22
C ASP A 70 14.49 -44.00 -6.77
N ALA A 71 15.61 -43.38 -7.12
CA ALA A 71 16.95 -43.82 -6.72
C ALA A 71 17.20 -43.78 -5.21
N LEU A 72 16.54 -42.85 -4.50
CA LEU A 72 16.62 -42.73 -3.04
C LEU A 72 15.52 -43.54 -2.34
N THR A 73 14.59 -44.16 -3.06
CA THR A 73 13.43 -44.87 -2.51
C THR A 73 12.64 -44.01 -1.52
N VAL A 74 12.44 -42.74 -1.83
CA VAL A 74 11.66 -41.81 -1.03
C VAL A 74 10.32 -41.53 -1.72
N TYR A 75 9.35 -41.04 -0.93
CA TYR A 75 8.09 -40.58 -1.49
C TYR A 75 8.34 -39.56 -2.60
N LYS A 76 7.60 -39.66 -3.70
CA LYS A 76 7.69 -38.77 -4.87
C LYS A 76 6.58 -37.70 -4.80
N PRO A 77 6.86 -36.51 -4.26
CA PRO A 77 5.88 -35.44 -4.23
C PRO A 77 5.47 -35.02 -5.65
N ARG A 78 4.19 -34.75 -5.83
CA ARG A 78 3.69 -34.29 -7.13
C ARG A 78 4.23 -32.92 -7.45
N GLN A 79 4.96 -32.78 -8.56
CA GLN A 79 5.53 -31.53 -8.98
C GLN A 79 4.56 -30.73 -9.84
N TYR A 80 4.43 -29.44 -9.51
CA TYR A 80 3.66 -28.47 -10.29
C TYR A 80 4.56 -27.30 -10.66
N GLU A 81 4.57 -26.95 -11.92
CA GLU A 81 5.24 -25.78 -12.45
C GLU A 81 4.23 -24.68 -12.71
N PHE A 82 4.66 -23.44 -12.50
CA PHE A 82 3.86 -22.26 -12.77
C PHE A 82 4.68 -21.19 -13.49
N ALA A 83 4.02 -20.40 -14.34
CA ALA A 83 4.64 -19.31 -15.06
C ALA A 83 5.01 -18.16 -14.11
N ARG A 84 6.03 -17.39 -14.50
CA ARG A 84 6.37 -16.15 -13.80
C ARG A 84 5.31 -15.09 -14.03
N LEU A 85 5.01 -14.33 -13.01
CA LEU A 85 4.23 -13.11 -13.14
C LEU A 85 5.08 -12.04 -13.85
N ASN A 86 4.61 -11.56 -14.98
CA ASN A 86 5.14 -10.39 -15.65
C ASN A 86 4.13 -9.26 -15.58
N LEU A 87 4.58 -8.09 -15.14
CA LEU A 87 3.79 -6.86 -15.14
C LEU A 87 4.29 -5.96 -16.27
N GLN A 88 3.35 -5.46 -17.05
CA GLN A 88 3.60 -4.57 -18.18
C GLN A 88 4.29 -3.27 -17.69
N GLY A 89 5.21 -2.72 -18.48
CA GLY A 89 5.88 -1.46 -18.17
C GLY A 89 6.85 -1.50 -16.99
N THR A 90 7.19 -2.68 -16.43
CA THR A 90 8.07 -2.80 -15.28
C THR A 90 9.18 -3.83 -15.45
N PHE A 91 10.16 -3.79 -14.57
CA PHE A 91 11.17 -4.81 -14.44
C PHE A 91 11.09 -5.53 -13.10
N LEU A 92 11.07 -6.86 -13.14
CA LEU A 92 11.21 -7.73 -11.97
C LEU A 92 12.62 -8.37 -11.89
N SER A 93 13.48 -8.06 -12.86
CA SER A 93 14.84 -8.59 -12.93
C SER A 93 15.75 -7.94 -11.87
N LYS A 94 16.37 -8.76 -11.01
CA LYS A 94 17.32 -8.29 -9.99
C LYS A 94 18.46 -7.44 -10.57
N ARG A 95 19.05 -7.86 -11.71
CA ARG A 95 20.17 -7.17 -12.36
C ARG A 95 19.76 -5.76 -12.83
N LYS A 96 18.57 -5.64 -13.43
CA LYS A 96 18.06 -4.34 -13.90
C LYS A 96 17.72 -3.41 -12.72
N ILE A 97 17.08 -3.93 -11.66
CA ILE A 97 16.78 -3.15 -10.46
C ILE A 97 18.06 -2.69 -9.77
N ALA A 98 19.08 -3.57 -9.63
CA ALA A 98 20.37 -3.19 -9.06
C ALA A 98 21.03 -2.05 -9.84
N ARG A 99 20.96 -2.04 -11.17
CA ARG A 99 21.45 -0.93 -12.00
C ARG A 99 20.71 0.38 -11.75
N LEU A 100 19.38 0.34 -11.58
CA LEU A 100 18.59 1.53 -11.26
C LEU A 100 19.01 2.12 -9.89
N VAL A 101 19.26 1.28 -8.90
CA VAL A 101 19.76 1.71 -7.58
C VAL A 101 21.16 2.28 -7.69
N GLN A 102 22.09 1.60 -8.38
CA GLN A 102 23.49 2.07 -8.57
C GLN A 102 23.57 3.42 -9.30
N LYS A 103 22.65 3.67 -10.24
CA LYS A 103 22.54 4.94 -10.97
C LYS A 103 21.76 6.03 -10.21
N GLY A 104 21.25 5.73 -9.01
CA GLY A 104 20.46 6.68 -8.23
C GLY A 104 19.10 7.04 -8.80
N VAL A 105 18.59 6.29 -9.79
CA VAL A 105 17.24 6.49 -10.36
C VAL A 105 16.17 6.19 -9.31
N VAL A 106 16.40 5.16 -8.52
CA VAL A 106 15.60 4.80 -7.33
C VAL A 106 16.52 4.77 -6.12
N LYS A 107 15.96 5.10 -4.93
CA LYS A 107 16.76 5.18 -3.69
C LYS A 107 17.29 3.81 -3.27
N ASP A 108 16.43 2.80 -3.28
CA ASP A 108 16.77 1.44 -2.84
C ASP A 108 15.71 0.45 -3.39
N TRP A 109 15.85 -0.83 -3.06
CA TRP A 109 14.94 -1.91 -3.41
C TRP A 109 13.51 -1.72 -2.92
N ASP A 110 13.31 -0.90 -1.90
CA ASP A 110 12.00 -0.55 -1.32
C ASP A 110 11.40 0.75 -1.89
N ASP A 111 11.99 1.34 -2.93
CA ASP A 111 11.42 2.53 -3.57
C ASP A 111 10.00 2.21 -4.07
N PRO A 112 8.96 2.98 -3.65
CA PRO A 112 7.56 2.67 -3.99
C PRO A 112 7.22 2.66 -5.48
N ARG A 113 8.12 3.12 -6.35
CA ARG A 113 8.00 3.04 -7.81
C ARG A 113 8.33 1.66 -8.36
N LEU A 114 8.99 0.81 -7.56
CA LEU A 114 9.32 -0.57 -7.92
C LEU A 114 8.17 -1.53 -7.55
N TYR A 115 8.23 -2.75 -8.13
CA TYR A 115 7.28 -3.83 -7.85
C TYR A 115 7.91 -4.99 -7.07
N THR A 116 8.95 -4.72 -6.30
CA THR A 116 9.44 -5.66 -5.28
C THR A 116 8.45 -5.74 -4.12
N ILE A 117 8.40 -6.87 -3.42
CA ILE A 117 7.47 -7.04 -2.28
C ILE A 117 7.68 -5.96 -1.21
N ILE A 118 8.95 -5.61 -0.93
CA ILE A 118 9.28 -4.56 0.04
C ILE A 118 8.85 -3.16 -0.44
N ALA A 119 8.93 -2.89 -1.74
CA ALA A 119 8.46 -1.64 -2.34
C ALA A 119 6.92 -1.55 -2.32
N LEU A 120 6.23 -2.64 -2.67
CA LEU A 120 4.77 -2.74 -2.59
C LEU A 120 4.28 -2.56 -1.14
N ARG A 121 4.97 -3.18 -0.17
CA ARG A 121 4.71 -2.98 1.25
C ARG A 121 4.87 -1.51 1.64
N ARG A 122 6.00 -0.87 1.33
CA ARG A 122 6.26 0.54 1.63
C ARG A 122 5.26 1.48 0.94
N ARG A 123 4.81 1.16 -0.28
CA ARG A 123 3.74 1.88 -0.97
C ARG A 123 2.40 1.78 -0.23
N GLY A 124 2.24 0.79 0.66
CA GLY A 124 1.07 0.58 1.49
C GLY A 124 0.08 -0.46 0.95
N ILE A 125 0.47 -1.26 -0.03
CA ILE A 125 -0.41 -2.30 -0.59
C ILE A 125 -0.61 -3.39 0.47
N PRO A 126 -1.87 -3.70 0.85
CA PRO A 126 -2.15 -4.73 1.84
C PRO A 126 -1.78 -6.13 1.34
N PRO A 127 -1.26 -7.02 2.21
CA PRO A 127 -0.99 -8.41 1.82
C PRO A 127 -2.23 -9.14 1.27
N GLY A 128 -3.41 -8.87 1.83
CA GLY A 128 -4.67 -9.44 1.35
C GLY A 128 -5.01 -9.06 -0.09
N ALA A 129 -4.70 -7.83 -0.51
CA ALA A 129 -4.88 -7.40 -1.89
C ALA A 129 -3.94 -8.14 -2.86
N LEU A 130 -2.68 -8.41 -2.44
CA LEU A 130 -1.74 -9.20 -3.23
C LEU A 130 -2.21 -10.65 -3.37
N LEU A 131 -2.71 -11.23 -2.28
CA LEU A 131 -3.28 -12.59 -2.30
C LEU A 131 -4.52 -12.67 -3.19
N ALA A 132 -5.42 -11.68 -3.13
CA ALA A 132 -6.58 -11.61 -4.00
C ALA A 132 -6.18 -11.54 -5.47
N PHE A 133 -5.18 -10.71 -5.79
CA PHE A 133 -4.65 -10.59 -7.16
C PHE A 133 -4.05 -11.91 -7.67
N VAL A 134 -3.20 -12.57 -6.89
CA VAL A 134 -2.60 -13.84 -7.27
C VAL A 134 -3.65 -14.95 -7.39
N SER A 135 -4.67 -14.95 -6.53
CA SER A 135 -5.78 -15.90 -6.60
C SER A 135 -6.63 -15.71 -7.85
N GLU A 136 -6.84 -14.47 -8.29
CA GLU A 136 -7.55 -14.15 -9.53
C GLU A 136 -6.79 -14.60 -10.79
N LEU A 137 -5.46 -14.51 -10.77
CA LEU A 137 -4.62 -14.99 -11.88
C LEU A 137 -4.65 -16.53 -12.00
N GLY A 138 -4.79 -17.21 -10.84
CA GLY A 138 -4.72 -18.66 -10.79
C GLY A 138 -3.32 -19.23 -11.02
N VAL A 139 -3.23 -20.58 -11.02
CA VAL A 139 -1.98 -21.31 -11.30
C VAL A 139 -2.01 -21.76 -12.77
N THR A 140 -1.13 -21.20 -13.58
CA THR A 140 -0.99 -21.54 -14.98
C THR A 140 0.49 -21.67 -15.37
N ASN A 141 0.78 -22.56 -16.29
CA ASN A 141 2.11 -22.70 -16.89
C ASN A 141 2.27 -21.88 -18.19
N ILE A 142 1.23 -21.14 -18.60
CA ILE A 142 1.30 -20.28 -19.78
C ILE A 142 1.85 -18.91 -19.35
N PRO A 143 3.02 -18.49 -19.88
CA PRO A 143 3.54 -17.15 -19.59
C PRO A 143 2.55 -16.07 -20.03
N SER A 144 2.19 -15.20 -19.15
CA SER A 144 1.29 -14.08 -19.43
C SER A 144 1.86 -12.78 -18.85
N THR A 145 1.59 -11.68 -19.55
CA THR A 145 1.91 -10.34 -19.05
C THR A 145 0.62 -9.67 -18.61
N THR A 146 0.59 -9.25 -17.37
CA THR A 146 -0.59 -8.60 -16.78
C THR A 146 -0.43 -7.09 -16.81
N GLU A 147 -1.47 -6.38 -17.21
CA GLU A 147 -1.49 -4.92 -17.19
C GLU A 147 -1.46 -4.39 -15.74
N ILE A 148 -0.72 -3.32 -15.52
CA ILE A 148 -0.70 -2.62 -14.21
C ILE A 148 -2.10 -2.15 -13.81
N LYS A 149 -2.91 -1.71 -14.77
CA LYS A 149 -4.31 -1.29 -14.51
C LYS A 149 -5.15 -2.38 -13.86
N LYS A 150 -4.97 -3.65 -14.28
CA LYS A 150 -5.64 -4.80 -13.66
C LYS A 150 -5.17 -5.00 -12.23
N PHE A 151 -3.86 -4.96 -11.98
CA PHE A 151 -3.28 -5.04 -10.64
C PHE A 151 -3.83 -3.94 -9.72
N GLU A 152 -3.81 -2.69 -10.18
CA GLU A 152 -4.34 -1.55 -9.43
C GLU A 152 -5.86 -1.63 -9.21
N SER A 153 -6.61 -2.23 -10.14
CA SER A 153 -8.05 -2.44 -9.99
C SER A 153 -8.38 -3.39 -8.83
N VAL A 154 -7.63 -4.49 -8.70
CA VAL A 154 -7.81 -5.43 -7.59
C VAL A 154 -7.47 -4.78 -6.24
N ILE A 155 -6.35 -4.03 -6.19
CA ILE A 155 -5.96 -3.29 -4.98
C ILE A 155 -7.04 -2.27 -4.61
N ARG A 156 -7.57 -1.54 -5.58
CA ARG A 156 -8.63 -0.54 -5.37
C ARG A 156 -9.90 -1.19 -4.80
N GLY A 157 -10.32 -2.31 -5.38
CA GLY A 157 -11.49 -3.07 -4.89
C GLY A 157 -11.30 -3.52 -3.44
N TYR A 158 -10.12 -4.08 -3.11
CA TYR A 158 -9.81 -4.49 -1.74
C TYR A 158 -9.84 -3.31 -0.75
N LEU A 159 -9.27 -2.16 -1.14
CA LEU A 159 -9.22 -0.97 -0.29
C LEU A 159 -10.59 -0.28 -0.19
N GLU A 160 -11.46 -0.40 -1.20
CA GLU A 160 -12.82 0.16 -1.15
C GLU A 160 -13.63 -0.43 0.01
N ASP A 161 -13.42 -1.71 0.32
CA ASP A 161 -14.14 -2.41 1.37
C ASP A 161 -13.43 -2.40 2.73
N SER A 162 -12.16 -1.97 2.79
CA SER A 162 -11.35 -2.08 4.01
C SER A 162 -10.79 -0.76 4.53
N ALA A 163 -10.70 0.28 3.70
CA ALA A 163 -10.06 1.53 4.08
C ALA A 163 -11.07 2.58 4.58
N PRO A 164 -10.84 3.19 5.77
CA PRO A 164 -11.62 4.32 6.22
C PRO A 164 -11.38 5.55 5.34
N ARG A 165 -12.33 6.49 5.33
CA ARG A 165 -12.29 7.71 4.50
C ARG A 165 -12.11 8.94 5.36
N LEU A 166 -11.16 9.79 4.99
CA LEU A 166 -10.89 11.06 5.63
C LEU A 166 -10.97 12.21 4.62
N MET A 167 -11.40 13.38 5.08
CA MET A 167 -11.32 14.61 4.30
C MET A 167 -9.87 15.10 4.26
N MET A 168 -9.37 15.39 3.07
CA MET A 168 -7.99 15.78 2.81
C MET A 168 -7.93 16.76 1.65
N VAL A 169 -7.02 17.70 1.70
CA VAL A 169 -6.81 18.77 0.70
C VAL A 169 -5.33 18.77 0.31
N LEU A 170 -5.04 18.57 -0.95
CA LEU A 170 -3.65 18.53 -1.45
C LEU A 170 -3.07 19.92 -1.63
N ASN A 171 -3.83 20.82 -2.25
CA ASN A 171 -3.45 22.19 -2.53
C ASN A 171 -4.43 23.13 -1.81
N PRO A 172 -4.21 23.43 -0.51
CA PRO A 172 -5.20 24.13 0.28
C PRO A 172 -5.36 25.59 -0.12
N ILE A 173 -6.61 26.02 -0.35
CA ILE A 173 -7.02 27.41 -0.43
C ILE A 173 -7.84 27.74 0.83
N ARG A 174 -7.51 28.84 1.48
CA ARG A 174 -8.23 29.34 2.64
C ARG A 174 -9.59 29.89 2.20
N VAL A 175 -10.66 29.46 2.88
CA VAL A 175 -12.02 30.00 2.68
C VAL A 175 -12.47 30.65 3.98
N VAL A 176 -12.86 31.90 3.88
CA VAL A 176 -13.41 32.68 4.99
C VAL A 176 -14.88 32.93 4.73
N ILE A 177 -15.71 32.46 5.69
CA ILE A 177 -17.16 32.67 5.62
C ILE A 177 -17.48 34.02 6.26
N GLU A 178 -18.02 34.92 5.46
CA GLU A 178 -18.43 36.25 5.91
C GLU A 178 -19.76 36.17 6.68
N HIS A 179 -20.04 37.20 7.48
CA HIS A 179 -21.28 37.37 8.22
C HIS A 179 -21.58 36.31 9.30
N VAL A 180 -20.56 35.54 9.71
CA VAL A 180 -20.63 34.63 10.88
C VAL A 180 -19.63 35.06 11.95
N PRO A 181 -19.93 34.88 13.24
CA PRO A 181 -19.01 35.17 14.34
C PRO A 181 -17.69 34.43 14.23
N GLU A 182 -16.64 34.90 14.91
CA GLU A 182 -15.34 34.21 14.88
C GLU A 182 -15.37 32.84 15.58
N ASP A 183 -16.20 32.72 16.60
CA ASP A 183 -16.44 31.50 17.35
C ASP A 183 -17.50 30.58 16.72
N TYR A 184 -18.02 30.93 15.52
CA TYR A 184 -19.01 30.13 14.84
C TYR A 184 -18.52 28.69 14.62
N ARG A 185 -19.23 27.73 15.21
CA ARG A 185 -18.93 26.31 15.09
C ARG A 185 -20.21 25.50 15.10
N VAL A 186 -20.33 24.63 14.12
CA VAL A 186 -21.43 23.66 14.05
C VAL A 186 -20.83 22.26 13.98
N PRO A 187 -21.17 21.38 14.94
CA PRO A 187 -20.67 20.01 14.92
C PRO A 187 -21.17 19.24 13.70
N VAL A 188 -20.29 18.49 13.08
CA VAL A 188 -20.56 17.68 11.90
C VAL A 188 -20.06 16.26 12.14
N LEU A 189 -20.92 15.27 11.88
CA LEU A 189 -20.55 13.86 11.94
C LEU A 189 -20.32 13.31 10.53
N VAL A 190 -19.12 12.84 10.29
CA VAL A 190 -18.70 12.27 8.99
C VAL A 190 -18.47 10.78 9.16
N PRO A 191 -19.20 9.90 8.44
CA PRO A 191 -18.96 8.47 8.52
C PRO A 191 -17.61 8.12 7.88
N LEU A 192 -16.81 7.31 8.58
CA LEU A 192 -15.53 6.81 8.08
C LEU A 192 -15.69 5.88 6.87
N HIS A 193 -16.87 5.28 6.70
CA HIS A 193 -17.18 4.48 5.51
C HIS A 193 -18.68 4.54 5.18
N PRO A 194 -19.06 4.73 3.89
CA PRO A 194 -20.47 4.89 3.53
C PRO A 194 -21.30 3.60 3.64
N LYS A 195 -20.66 2.43 3.50
CA LYS A 195 -21.33 1.12 3.50
C LYS A 195 -21.09 0.31 4.78
N ILE A 196 -20.12 0.68 5.61
CA ILE A 196 -19.68 -0.08 6.80
C ILE A 196 -19.80 0.79 8.04
N PRO A 197 -20.98 0.87 8.69
CA PRO A 197 -21.19 1.68 9.89
C PRO A 197 -20.27 1.29 11.06
N ALA A 198 -19.84 0.04 11.12
CA ALA A 198 -18.94 -0.47 12.15
C ALA A 198 -17.56 0.22 12.17
N MET A 199 -17.15 0.88 11.07
CA MET A 199 -15.91 1.67 11.06
C MET A 199 -16.03 2.93 11.92
N GLY A 200 -17.25 3.39 12.19
CA GLY A 200 -17.50 4.54 13.04
C GLY A 200 -17.69 5.85 12.29
N VAL A 201 -17.72 6.93 13.05
CA VAL A 201 -17.89 8.30 12.55
C VAL A 201 -16.82 9.20 13.16
N VAL A 202 -16.46 10.23 12.42
CA VAL A 202 -15.58 11.32 12.89
C VAL A 202 -16.44 12.52 13.24
N ALA A 203 -16.18 13.12 14.40
CA ALA A 203 -16.73 14.40 14.78
C ALA A 203 -15.76 15.51 14.35
N THR A 204 -16.20 16.39 13.48
CA THR A 204 -15.49 17.61 13.08
C THR A 204 -16.38 18.82 13.29
N SER A 205 -15.86 20.03 13.15
CA SER A 205 -16.62 21.27 13.28
C SER A 205 -16.58 22.06 11.99
N PHE A 206 -17.75 22.45 11.50
CA PHE A 206 -17.84 23.47 10.48
C PHE A 206 -17.67 24.84 11.12
N SER A 207 -16.70 25.63 10.68
CA SER A 207 -16.30 26.89 11.29
C SER A 207 -16.21 28.03 10.25
N ARG A 208 -15.99 29.25 10.74
CA ARG A 208 -15.83 30.44 9.89
C ARG A 208 -14.70 30.31 8.87
N VAL A 209 -13.61 29.64 9.24
CA VAL A 209 -12.45 29.46 8.37
C VAL A 209 -12.25 27.98 8.11
N LEU A 210 -12.13 27.64 6.84
CA LEU A 210 -11.88 26.29 6.37
C LEU A 210 -10.94 26.29 5.17
N TYR A 211 -10.46 25.11 4.77
CA TYR A 211 -9.66 24.93 3.57
C TYR A 211 -10.38 24.01 2.59
N ILE A 212 -10.29 24.34 1.31
CA ILE A 212 -10.74 23.51 0.20
C ILE A 212 -9.57 23.26 -0.76
N ASP A 213 -9.70 22.29 -1.65
CA ASP A 213 -8.67 22.04 -2.66
C ASP A 213 -8.72 23.08 -3.78
N ALA A 214 -7.54 23.49 -4.28
CA ALA A 214 -7.44 24.41 -5.40
C ALA A 214 -8.14 23.89 -6.66
N ASP A 215 -8.16 22.58 -6.87
CA ASP A 215 -8.85 21.94 -7.99
C ASP A 215 -10.38 22.06 -7.89
N ASP A 216 -10.90 22.37 -6.72
CA ASP A 216 -12.33 22.59 -6.49
C ASP A 216 -12.75 24.06 -6.69
N PHE A 217 -11.83 24.94 -7.11
CA PHE A 217 -12.10 26.34 -7.40
C PHE A 217 -11.63 26.76 -8.80
N ARG A 218 -12.41 27.58 -9.50
CA ARG A 218 -12.05 28.25 -10.74
C ARG A 218 -12.33 29.75 -10.64
N GLU A 219 -11.42 30.56 -11.18
CA GLU A 219 -11.55 32.03 -11.21
C GLU A 219 -12.66 32.51 -12.14
N VAL A 220 -12.92 31.76 -13.20
CA VAL A 220 -13.97 32.04 -14.19
C VAL A 220 -14.92 30.84 -14.24
N ASP A 221 -16.20 31.12 -14.11
CA ASP A 221 -17.26 30.09 -14.21
C ASP A 221 -17.45 29.63 -15.65
N SER A 222 -17.89 28.39 -15.81
CA SER A 222 -18.32 27.83 -17.09
C SER A 222 -19.56 26.97 -16.91
N PRO A 223 -20.40 26.80 -17.97
CA PRO A 223 -21.64 26.02 -17.88
C PRO A 223 -21.44 24.57 -17.41
N ASP A 224 -20.31 23.98 -17.75
CA ASP A 224 -19.96 22.59 -17.43
C ASP A 224 -19.20 22.42 -16.10
N TYR A 225 -18.89 23.52 -15.43
CA TYR A 225 -18.21 23.49 -14.14
C TYR A 225 -19.22 23.58 -12.99
N PHE A 226 -19.29 22.58 -12.14
CA PHE A 226 -20.28 22.48 -11.05
C PHE A 226 -19.69 22.71 -9.65
N ARG A 227 -18.37 23.01 -9.55
CA ARG A 227 -17.72 23.30 -8.28
C ARG A 227 -17.70 24.81 -8.00
N LEU A 228 -16.87 25.28 -7.09
CA LEU A 228 -16.87 26.66 -6.62
C LEU A 228 -16.26 27.63 -7.66
N ALA A 229 -16.97 28.70 -7.95
CA ALA A 229 -16.52 29.83 -8.78
C ALA A 229 -17.20 31.11 -8.27
N PRO A 230 -16.74 32.32 -8.65
CA PRO A 230 -17.38 33.59 -8.27
C PRO A 230 -18.88 33.60 -8.60
N GLY A 231 -19.71 33.92 -7.61
CA GLY A 231 -21.16 33.94 -7.73
C GLY A 231 -21.84 32.54 -7.80
N LYS A 232 -21.08 31.47 -7.64
CA LYS A 232 -21.57 30.09 -7.72
C LYS A 232 -21.66 29.43 -6.37
N THR A 233 -22.74 28.70 -6.16
CA THR A 233 -22.99 27.94 -4.92
C THR A 233 -22.51 26.50 -5.06
N VAL A 234 -21.81 26.00 -4.03
CA VAL A 234 -21.37 24.61 -3.92
C VAL A 234 -21.74 24.05 -2.56
N GLY A 235 -22.07 22.75 -2.50
CA GLY A 235 -22.23 22.02 -1.25
C GLY A 235 -20.86 21.63 -0.68
N LEU A 236 -20.72 21.73 0.63
CA LEU A 236 -19.61 21.16 1.37
C LEU A 236 -20.03 19.80 1.95
N PHE A 237 -19.17 18.79 1.84
CA PHE A 237 -19.51 17.43 2.23
C PHE A 237 -19.94 17.38 3.70
N LYS A 238 -21.20 16.93 3.95
CA LYS A 238 -21.82 16.87 5.28
C LYS A 238 -21.94 18.19 6.04
N ALA A 239 -21.51 19.31 5.49
CA ALA A 239 -21.73 20.61 6.13
C ALA A 239 -23.24 20.99 6.14
N PRO A 240 -23.67 21.78 7.13
CA PRO A 240 -25.08 22.13 7.27
C PRO A 240 -25.60 23.02 6.15
N PHE A 241 -24.75 23.87 5.59
CA PHE A 241 -25.13 24.84 4.56
C PHE A 241 -24.17 24.80 3.37
N PRO A 242 -24.68 25.03 2.13
CA PRO A 242 -23.86 25.35 0.99
C PRO A 242 -23.17 26.72 1.17
N ILE A 243 -22.10 26.93 0.42
CA ILE A 243 -21.41 28.22 0.35
C ILE A 243 -21.46 28.78 -1.05
N GLU A 244 -21.46 30.11 -1.16
CA GLU A 244 -21.32 30.85 -2.41
C GLU A 244 -20.08 31.72 -2.36
N CYS A 245 -19.26 31.66 -3.42
CA CYS A 245 -18.09 32.54 -3.54
C CYS A 245 -18.50 33.97 -3.83
N VAL A 246 -18.14 34.90 -2.94
CA VAL A 246 -18.37 36.34 -3.10
C VAL A 246 -17.21 36.98 -3.81
N SER A 247 -15.98 36.71 -3.38
CA SER A 247 -14.75 37.26 -3.93
C SER A 247 -13.56 36.34 -3.64
N PHE A 248 -12.46 36.59 -4.29
CA PHE A 248 -11.20 35.92 -4.00
C PHE A 248 -10.00 36.86 -4.13
N THR A 249 -8.91 36.50 -3.48
CA THR A 249 -7.64 37.25 -3.57
C THR A 249 -6.53 36.34 -4.06
N LYS A 250 -5.56 36.92 -4.72
CA LYS A 250 -4.37 36.23 -5.24
C LYS A 250 -3.13 36.68 -4.52
N ASP A 251 -2.21 35.78 -4.37
CA ASP A 251 -0.84 36.10 -3.99
C ASP A 251 -0.17 36.90 -5.13
N PRO A 252 0.29 38.13 -4.87
CA PRO A 252 0.86 38.96 -5.90
C PRO A 252 2.15 38.38 -6.50
N THR A 253 2.84 37.48 -5.80
CA THR A 253 4.11 36.91 -6.23
C THR A 253 3.90 35.66 -7.11
N SER A 254 3.01 34.75 -6.70
CA SER A 254 2.77 33.49 -7.40
C SER A 254 1.59 33.54 -8.37
N GLY A 255 0.73 34.55 -8.27
CA GLY A 255 -0.52 34.66 -9.03
C GLY A 255 -1.59 33.61 -8.64
N ARG A 256 -1.32 32.79 -7.65
CA ARG A 256 -2.25 31.76 -7.17
C ARG A 256 -3.30 32.34 -6.24
N VAL A 257 -4.51 31.78 -6.28
CA VAL A 257 -5.56 32.13 -5.31
C VAL A 257 -5.13 31.66 -3.93
N ASN A 258 -5.11 32.59 -2.97
CA ASN A 258 -4.70 32.33 -1.59
C ASN A 258 -5.88 32.37 -0.60
N GLU A 259 -6.90 33.19 -0.86
CA GLU A 259 -8.08 33.30 0.00
C GLU A 259 -9.35 33.49 -0.85
N ILE A 260 -10.40 32.80 -0.46
CA ILE A 260 -11.77 32.94 -0.99
C ILE A 260 -12.65 33.47 0.13
N ARG A 261 -13.45 34.49 -0.17
CA ARG A 261 -14.51 34.98 0.69
C ARG A 261 -15.83 34.39 0.23
N ALA A 262 -16.52 33.73 1.12
CA ALA A 262 -17.76 33.05 0.83
C ALA A 262 -18.85 33.46 1.82
N ARG A 263 -20.11 33.31 1.41
CA ARG A 263 -21.26 33.45 2.29
C ARG A 263 -22.01 32.13 2.42
N LEU A 264 -22.68 31.93 3.55
CA LEU A 264 -23.59 30.83 3.71
C LEU A 264 -24.86 31.07 2.89
N VAL A 265 -25.36 30.00 2.29
CA VAL A 265 -26.63 30.04 1.56
C VAL A 265 -27.67 29.29 2.37
N ASP A 266 -28.43 30.04 3.17
CA ASP A 266 -29.52 29.51 4.03
C ASP A 266 -30.90 29.86 3.43
N ASP A 267 -31.07 29.71 2.12
CA ASP A 267 -32.32 29.93 1.46
C ASP A 267 -32.96 28.58 1.11
N PRO A 268 -34.11 28.21 1.71
CA PRO A 268 -34.81 26.96 1.41
C PRO A 268 -35.28 26.86 -0.05
N LYS A 269 -35.29 27.98 -0.78
CA LYS A 269 -35.63 28.00 -2.22
C LYS A 269 -34.44 27.66 -3.13
N VAL A 270 -33.23 27.71 -2.59
CA VAL A 270 -32.02 27.34 -3.35
C VAL A 270 -32.04 25.82 -3.56
N LYS A 271 -32.10 25.41 -4.83
CA LYS A 271 -32.01 23.99 -5.22
C LYS A 271 -30.77 23.36 -4.58
N LYS A 272 -30.88 22.08 -4.20
CA LYS A 272 -29.71 21.30 -3.71
C LYS A 272 -28.50 21.55 -4.58
N ALA A 273 -27.36 21.81 -3.95
CA ALA A 273 -26.10 22.04 -4.66
C ALA A 273 -25.84 20.90 -5.66
N LYS A 274 -25.44 21.25 -6.88
CA LYS A 274 -25.16 20.28 -7.94
C LYS A 274 -23.92 19.45 -7.68
N ALA A 275 -22.97 20.00 -6.93
CA ALA A 275 -21.74 19.34 -6.55
C ALA A 275 -21.46 19.53 -5.05
N TYR A 276 -20.77 18.55 -4.47
CA TYR A 276 -20.28 18.60 -3.10
C TYR A 276 -18.76 18.45 -3.12
N ILE A 277 -18.04 19.38 -2.51
CA ILE A 277 -16.59 19.36 -2.36
C ILE A 277 -16.20 19.00 -0.94
N GLN A 278 -14.98 18.51 -0.75
CA GLN A 278 -14.41 18.25 0.56
C GLN A 278 -13.79 19.52 1.15
N TRP A 279 -13.64 19.53 2.46
CA TRP A 279 -13.12 20.65 3.20
C TRP A 279 -12.45 20.19 4.49
N VAL A 280 -11.57 21.01 5.05
CA VAL A 280 -10.93 20.74 6.34
C VAL A 280 -11.05 21.99 7.20
N ASN A 281 -11.38 21.81 8.49
CA ASN A 281 -11.51 22.91 9.41
C ASN A 281 -10.15 23.52 9.73
N ALA A 282 -9.98 24.82 9.56
CA ALA A 282 -8.71 25.51 9.76
C ALA A 282 -8.18 25.46 11.22
N SER A 283 -9.07 25.37 12.22
CA SER A 283 -8.67 25.30 13.62
C SER A 283 -8.28 23.91 14.10
N ASP A 284 -8.48 22.88 13.28
CA ASP A 284 -8.33 21.48 13.68
C ASP A 284 -7.76 20.64 12.54
N VAL A 285 -6.72 21.14 11.91
CA VAL A 285 -6.08 20.54 10.73
C VAL A 285 -4.74 19.93 11.10
N VAL A 286 -4.40 18.83 10.46
CA VAL A 286 -3.06 18.23 10.49
C VAL A 286 -2.34 18.58 9.19
N THR A 287 -1.17 19.19 9.30
CA THR A 287 -0.31 19.47 8.15
C THR A 287 0.41 18.20 7.72
N ILE A 288 0.41 17.93 6.42
CA ILE A 288 1.16 16.84 5.80
C ILE A 288 2.39 17.46 5.11
N ASP A 289 3.58 17.00 5.50
CA ASP A 289 4.84 17.50 4.96
C ASP A 289 5.01 17.12 3.49
N GLU A 290 4.70 15.85 3.16
CA GLU A 290 4.84 15.33 1.81
C GLU A 290 3.72 14.33 1.48
N VAL A 291 3.06 14.53 0.35
CA VAL A 291 2.21 13.52 -0.29
C VAL A 291 2.90 13.10 -1.58
N ARG A 292 3.29 11.82 -1.65
CA ARG A 292 4.03 11.26 -2.76
C ARG A 292 3.09 10.51 -3.71
N SER A 293 3.08 10.93 -4.95
CA SER A 293 2.33 10.31 -6.04
C SER A 293 3.31 9.64 -7.00
N PHE A 294 3.05 8.37 -7.32
CA PHE A 294 3.93 7.55 -8.15
C PHE A 294 3.32 7.35 -9.53
N HIS A 295 4.12 7.62 -10.56
CA HIS A 295 3.78 7.41 -11.97
C HIS A 295 4.67 6.32 -12.57
N PRO A 296 4.41 5.83 -13.78
CA PRO A 296 5.26 4.84 -14.44
C PRO A 296 6.73 5.26 -14.44
N LEU A 297 7.61 4.33 -14.04
CA LEU A 297 9.05 4.60 -13.94
C LEU A 297 9.70 4.80 -15.31
N PHE A 298 9.12 4.21 -16.36
CA PHE A 298 9.59 4.31 -17.74
C PHE A 298 8.57 5.03 -18.61
N LYS A 299 9.05 5.68 -19.68
CA LYS A 299 8.21 6.37 -20.66
C LYS A 299 7.56 5.39 -21.65
N SER A 300 8.30 4.32 -22.01
CA SER A 300 7.89 3.32 -23.00
C SER A 300 7.36 2.06 -22.34
N ASP A 301 6.48 1.37 -23.04
CA ASP A 301 5.93 0.07 -22.66
C ASP A 301 5.91 -0.90 -23.87
N PRO A 302 6.75 -1.95 -23.86
CA PRO A 302 7.76 -2.31 -22.85
C PRO A 302 8.98 -1.36 -22.85
N PRO A 303 9.68 -1.25 -21.71
CA PRO A 303 10.92 -0.47 -21.64
C PRO A 303 12.00 -1.08 -22.57
N PRO A 304 12.77 -0.24 -23.28
CA PRO A 304 13.79 -0.69 -24.23
C PRO A 304 14.96 -1.42 -23.54
N SER A 305 15.87 -2.00 -24.33
CA SER A 305 17.09 -2.63 -23.81
C SER A 305 17.98 -1.61 -23.08
N ASP A 306 18.08 -0.39 -23.61
CA ASP A 306 18.70 0.76 -22.93
C ASP A 306 17.66 1.53 -22.11
N PHE A 307 17.15 0.88 -21.08
CA PHE A 307 16.10 1.41 -20.22
C PHE A 307 16.52 2.62 -19.38
N GLU A 308 17.82 2.89 -19.27
CA GLU A 308 18.35 4.01 -18.49
C GLU A 308 17.99 5.35 -19.13
N SER A 309 18.00 5.44 -20.45
CA SER A 309 17.59 6.63 -21.22
C SER A 309 16.08 6.84 -21.25
N ASP A 310 15.32 5.79 -20.96
CA ASP A 310 13.85 5.81 -20.98
C ASP A 310 13.21 6.12 -19.63
N VAL A 311 14.01 6.39 -18.59
CA VAL A 311 13.50 6.74 -17.27
C VAL A 311 12.62 8.00 -17.34
N ASN A 312 11.44 7.92 -16.71
CA ASN A 312 10.53 9.05 -16.59
C ASN A 312 10.97 9.97 -15.43
N PRO A 313 11.42 11.20 -15.70
CA PRO A 313 11.83 12.14 -14.65
C PRO A 313 10.67 12.55 -13.73
N ASN A 314 9.43 12.46 -14.23
CA ASN A 314 8.21 12.78 -13.50
C ASN A 314 7.58 11.54 -12.84
N SER A 315 8.36 10.47 -12.64
CA SER A 315 7.86 9.23 -12.01
C SER A 315 7.51 9.40 -10.53
N LEU A 316 7.94 10.47 -9.89
CA LEU A 316 7.61 10.86 -8.53
C LEU A 316 7.16 12.33 -8.51
N GLU A 317 5.93 12.56 -8.10
CA GLU A 317 5.36 13.86 -7.83
C GLU A 317 5.16 14.04 -6.33
N VAL A 318 5.54 15.20 -5.79
CA VAL A 318 5.47 15.47 -4.34
C VAL A 318 4.68 16.76 -4.10
N PHE A 319 3.55 16.61 -3.40
CA PHE A 319 2.78 17.74 -2.88
C PHE A 319 3.25 18.05 -1.47
N LYS A 320 3.47 19.32 -1.17
CA LYS A 320 3.91 19.79 0.14
C LYS A 320 2.86 20.70 0.78
N GLY A 321 2.71 20.60 2.11
CA GLY A 321 1.78 21.45 2.84
C GLY A 321 0.31 21.11 2.60
N ALA A 322 0.01 19.86 2.28
CA ALA A 322 -1.34 19.37 2.22
C ALA A 322 -1.95 19.31 3.64
N PHE A 323 -3.28 19.33 3.72
CA PHE A 323 -4.01 19.28 4.99
C PHE A 323 -4.94 18.08 5.06
N ILE A 324 -5.05 17.50 6.26
CA ILE A 324 -5.99 16.43 6.58
C ILE A 324 -6.68 16.72 7.91
N GLU A 325 -7.89 16.22 8.07
CA GLU A 325 -8.64 16.36 9.32
C GLU A 325 -7.94 15.65 10.50
N ARG A 326 -8.13 16.19 11.70
CA ARG A 326 -7.46 15.72 12.93
C ARG A 326 -7.71 14.26 13.26
N ALA A 327 -8.86 13.73 12.89
CA ALA A 327 -9.19 12.31 13.07
C ALA A 327 -8.14 11.34 12.49
N PHE A 328 -7.24 11.83 11.63
CA PHE A 328 -6.09 11.09 11.15
C PHE A 328 -5.23 10.50 12.28
N TYR A 329 -5.01 11.24 13.37
CA TYR A 329 -4.21 10.74 14.50
C TYR A 329 -4.87 9.56 15.22
N ASP A 330 -6.18 9.65 15.48
CA ASP A 330 -6.92 8.57 16.14
C ASP A 330 -6.97 7.33 15.24
N LEU A 331 -7.16 7.55 13.93
CA LEU A 331 -7.12 6.48 12.94
C LEU A 331 -5.73 5.83 12.88
N ALA A 332 -4.65 6.62 12.87
CA ALA A 332 -3.28 6.11 12.83
C ALA A 332 -2.97 5.25 14.07
N LYS A 333 -3.33 5.74 15.26
CA LYS A 333 -3.16 5.01 16.51
C LYS A 333 -3.93 3.69 16.49
N LYS A 334 -5.21 3.73 16.12
CA LYS A 334 -6.05 2.53 16.00
C LYS A 334 -5.46 1.52 15.01
N ALA A 335 -5.08 1.97 13.82
CA ALA A 335 -4.54 1.09 12.78
C ALA A 335 -3.26 0.36 13.22
N ILE A 336 -2.36 1.02 13.92
CA ILE A 336 -1.13 0.40 14.44
C ILE A 336 -1.45 -0.59 15.58
N VAL A 337 -2.35 -0.22 16.51
CA VAL A 337 -2.77 -1.14 17.59
C VAL A 337 -3.43 -2.39 17.03
N ASP A 338 -4.34 -2.24 16.09
CA ASP A 338 -5.05 -3.37 15.47
C ASP A 338 -4.06 -4.27 14.69
N ALA A 339 -3.13 -3.68 13.95
CA ALA A 339 -2.10 -4.43 13.23
C ALA A 339 -1.14 -5.20 14.16
N ARG A 340 -0.78 -4.62 15.33
CA ARG A 340 0.03 -5.31 16.35
C ARG A 340 -0.72 -6.53 16.90
N LYS A 341 -1.99 -6.37 17.30
CA LYS A 341 -2.83 -7.48 17.79
C LYS A 341 -2.93 -8.60 16.76
N GLU A 342 -3.23 -8.27 15.50
CA GLU A 342 -3.32 -9.25 14.42
C GLU A 342 -1.99 -9.98 14.20
N SER A 343 -0.86 -9.26 14.27
CA SER A 343 0.47 -9.85 14.14
C SER A 343 0.79 -10.80 15.30
N GLU A 344 0.44 -10.44 16.55
CA GLU A 344 0.60 -11.30 17.72
C GLU A 344 -0.22 -12.58 17.61
N GLU A 345 -1.49 -12.47 17.20
CA GLU A 345 -2.37 -13.63 17.01
C GLU A 345 -1.81 -14.58 15.95
N ARG A 346 -1.33 -14.04 14.82
CA ARG A 346 -0.67 -14.82 13.77
C ARG A 346 0.58 -15.53 14.28
N LEU A 347 1.42 -14.84 15.07
CA LEU A 347 2.62 -15.44 15.66
C LEU A 347 2.27 -16.55 16.68
N LYS A 348 1.24 -16.32 17.52
CA LYS A 348 0.75 -17.34 18.46
C LYS A 348 0.25 -18.57 17.72
N LYS A 349 -0.54 -18.37 16.65
CA LYS A 349 -1.07 -19.47 15.83
C LYS A 349 0.06 -20.23 15.15
N ALA A 350 1.03 -19.55 14.55
CA ALA A 350 2.18 -20.18 13.91
C ALA A 350 3.04 -21.01 14.91
N LYS A 351 3.22 -20.50 16.14
CA LYS A 351 3.91 -21.23 17.21
C LYS A 351 3.13 -22.46 17.66
N ALA A 352 1.80 -22.36 17.78
CA ALA A 352 0.94 -23.51 18.15
C ALA A 352 0.97 -24.59 17.07
N GLU A 353 0.87 -24.22 15.79
CA GLU A 353 0.97 -25.15 14.66
C GLU A 353 2.35 -25.81 14.58
N ALA A 354 3.42 -25.08 14.89
CA ALA A 354 4.77 -25.62 14.96
C ALA A 354 4.96 -26.60 16.15
N ALA A 355 4.27 -26.36 17.26
CA ALA A 355 4.33 -27.24 18.45
C ALA A 355 3.53 -28.52 18.27
N ASP A 356 2.41 -28.49 17.52
CA ASP A 356 1.55 -29.63 17.22
C ASP A 356 2.14 -30.52 16.09
N SER A 357 2.99 -29.97 15.23
CA SER A 357 3.77 -30.73 14.27
C SER A 357 4.88 -31.47 15.02
N SER A 358 4.64 -32.74 15.29
CA SER A 358 5.41 -33.79 16.01
C SER A 358 6.91 -33.57 16.21
N PRO A 359 7.49 -33.94 17.37
CA PRO A 359 8.91 -33.71 17.74
C PRO A 359 9.94 -34.47 16.89
N HIS A 360 9.54 -35.11 15.80
CA HIS A 360 10.44 -35.91 14.94
C HIS A 360 11.02 -35.18 13.72
N ALA A 361 10.72 -33.88 13.52
CA ALA A 361 11.16 -33.12 12.36
C ALA A 361 12.46 -32.32 12.59
N VAL A 362 13.18 -32.53 13.67
CA VAL A 362 14.52 -31.92 13.84
C VAL A 362 15.54 -32.77 13.10
N VAL A 363 15.70 -32.53 11.81
CA VAL A 363 16.87 -33.00 11.05
C VAL A 363 18.09 -32.20 11.53
N LYS A 364 18.86 -32.79 12.43
CA LYS A 364 20.22 -32.32 12.72
C LYS A 364 21.05 -32.40 11.44
N GLY A 365 21.20 -31.27 10.73
CA GLY A 365 22.04 -31.24 9.53
C GLY A 365 21.67 -30.26 8.45
N SER A 366 20.46 -29.72 8.38
CA SER A 366 20.28 -28.41 7.75
C SER A 366 20.84 -27.39 8.75
N LYS A 367 21.62 -26.40 8.32
CA LYS A 367 21.72 -25.15 9.07
C LYS A 367 20.27 -24.62 9.13
N ALA A 368 19.51 -25.13 10.08
CA ALA A 368 18.37 -24.44 10.64
C ALA A 368 18.91 -23.03 10.90
N ALA A 369 18.15 -22.01 10.51
CA ALA A 369 18.37 -20.67 11.02
C ALA A 369 18.77 -20.88 12.47
N SER A 370 19.96 -20.44 12.83
CA SER A 370 20.58 -20.71 14.13
C SER A 370 19.52 -20.42 15.17
N GLU A 371 19.38 -21.26 16.18
CA GLU A 371 18.45 -21.07 17.31
C GLU A 371 18.62 -19.69 17.96
N ASP A 372 19.66 -18.94 17.54
CA ASP A 372 20.03 -17.59 17.95
C ASP A 372 19.50 -16.47 17.03
N GLU A 373 18.86 -16.73 15.88
CA GLU A 373 18.17 -15.64 15.18
C GLU A 373 16.88 -15.31 15.93
N PRO A 374 16.77 -14.12 16.52
CA PRO A 374 15.58 -13.75 17.28
C PRO A 374 14.37 -13.77 16.35
N VAL A 375 13.38 -14.56 16.70
CA VAL A 375 12.06 -14.55 16.00
C VAL A 375 11.55 -13.12 16.04
N ALA A 376 11.33 -12.51 14.87
CA ALA A 376 10.85 -11.15 14.77
C ALA A 376 9.63 -10.93 15.68
N THR A 377 9.67 -9.88 16.48
CA THR A 377 8.55 -9.53 17.36
C THR A 377 7.40 -8.95 16.53
N ALA A 378 6.18 -8.96 17.09
CA ALA A 378 5.02 -8.34 16.44
C ALA A 378 5.30 -6.87 16.08
N GLU A 379 6.03 -6.15 16.92
CA GLU A 379 6.44 -4.75 16.71
C GLU A 379 7.36 -4.60 15.49
N GLN A 380 8.29 -5.52 15.28
CA GLN A 380 9.19 -5.49 14.10
C GLN A 380 8.45 -5.81 12.80
N LEU A 381 7.31 -6.52 12.88
CA LEU A 381 6.50 -6.89 11.73
C LEU A 381 5.50 -5.82 11.31
N VAL A 382 5.17 -4.88 12.19
CA VAL A 382 4.19 -3.82 11.94
C VAL A 382 4.89 -2.50 11.65
N GLY A 383 4.75 -2.01 10.43
CA GLY A 383 5.28 -0.72 10.00
C GLY A 383 4.19 0.34 9.84
N MET A 384 4.61 1.58 9.64
CA MET A 384 3.74 2.75 9.43
C MET A 384 2.80 2.57 8.23
N GLU A 385 3.18 1.77 7.24
CA GLU A 385 2.35 1.44 6.07
C GLU A 385 1.03 0.72 6.40
N ASN A 386 0.82 0.31 7.65
CA ASN A 386 -0.48 -0.22 8.10
C ASN A 386 -1.52 0.87 8.31
N VAL A 387 -1.11 2.13 8.47
CA VAL A 387 -2.01 3.28 8.48
C VAL A 387 -2.44 3.57 7.05
N ARG A 388 -3.61 3.10 6.66
CA ARG A 388 -4.19 3.23 5.32
C ARG A 388 -5.54 3.89 5.39
N PHE A 389 -5.80 4.77 4.44
CA PHE A 389 -7.10 5.45 4.33
C PHE A 389 -7.34 5.93 2.90
N GLN A 390 -8.57 6.24 2.60
CA GLN A 390 -8.95 6.97 1.39
C GLN A 390 -9.02 8.47 1.71
N GLY A 391 -8.16 9.28 1.09
CA GLY A 391 -8.41 10.71 0.96
C GLY A 391 -9.63 10.87 0.05
N MET A 392 -10.74 11.37 0.58
CA MET A 392 -12.00 11.45 -0.16
C MET A 392 -11.82 12.13 -1.51
N ARG A 393 -12.34 11.53 -2.60
CA ARG A 393 -12.25 12.03 -3.99
C ARG A 393 -10.85 12.15 -4.57
N LEU A 394 -9.79 11.82 -3.81
CA LEU A 394 -8.39 11.92 -4.24
C LEU A 394 -7.82 10.55 -4.61
N ALA A 395 -7.45 9.76 -3.62
CA ALA A 395 -6.79 8.48 -3.80
C ALA A 395 -6.81 7.67 -2.49
N TYR A 396 -6.24 6.45 -2.53
CA TYR A 396 -5.87 5.71 -1.33
C TYR A 396 -4.42 6.02 -0.96
N PHE A 397 -4.20 6.24 0.33
CA PHE A 397 -2.91 6.62 0.89
C PHE A 397 -2.49 5.68 2.00
N ALA A 398 -1.18 5.56 2.20
CA ALA A 398 -0.57 4.95 3.36
C ALA A 398 0.50 5.86 3.95
N LEU A 399 0.71 5.75 5.25
CA LEU A 399 1.78 6.46 5.94
C LEU A 399 3.14 5.83 5.56
N ASP A 400 4.11 6.67 5.14
CA ASP A 400 5.47 6.19 4.85
C ASP A 400 6.28 6.00 6.12
N ARG A 401 7.23 5.07 6.10
CA ARG A 401 8.15 4.81 7.21
C ARG A 401 9.01 6.01 7.63
N GLU A 402 9.15 7.02 6.76
CA GLU A 402 9.87 8.26 7.08
C GLU A 402 9.04 9.21 7.97
N SER A 403 7.78 8.87 8.24
CA SER A 403 6.91 9.64 9.14
C SER A 403 7.31 9.46 10.60
N ARG A 404 7.03 10.49 11.38
CA ARG A 404 7.19 10.48 12.84
C ARG A 404 5.93 11.11 13.43
N LEU A 405 5.22 10.35 14.25
CA LEU A 405 3.98 10.78 14.87
C LEU A 405 4.09 10.57 16.38
N GLY A 406 4.08 11.66 17.15
CA GLY A 406 4.17 11.59 18.60
C GLY A 406 3.00 10.84 19.26
N CYS A 407 1.86 10.71 18.58
CA CYS A 407 0.74 9.91 19.05
C CYS A 407 0.99 8.38 19.00
N LEU A 408 2.02 7.94 18.28
CA LEU A 408 2.43 6.52 18.17
C LEU A 408 3.58 6.18 19.12
N ASP A 409 4.25 7.19 19.72
CA ASP A 409 5.26 6.98 20.75
C ASP A 409 4.58 6.47 22.03
N GLU A 410 5.03 5.35 22.56
CA GLU A 410 4.50 4.75 23.77
C GLU A 410 4.92 5.58 24.99
N GLY A 411 3.99 6.32 25.57
CA GLY A 411 4.12 7.06 26.80
C GLY A 411 2.75 7.44 27.34
N GLU A 412 2.44 7.06 28.59
CA GLU A 412 1.25 7.54 29.29
C GLU A 412 1.27 9.07 29.35
N GLY A 413 0.23 9.70 28.82
CA GLY A 413 0.04 11.15 28.91
C GLY A 413 0.18 11.94 27.61
N VAL A 414 0.34 11.30 26.45
CA VAL A 414 0.31 11.99 25.15
C VAL A 414 -1.13 12.39 24.84
N LYS A 415 -1.41 13.71 24.87
CA LYS A 415 -2.71 14.24 24.43
C LYS A 415 -2.96 13.87 22.98
N PRO A 416 -4.21 13.51 22.60
CA PRO A 416 -4.55 13.31 21.21
C PRO A 416 -4.35 14.63 20.44
N GLY A 417 -3.38 14.65 19.55
CA GLY A 417 -3.00 15.82 18.76
C GLY A 417 -1.50 15.87 18.56
N GLY A 418 -1.06 16.24 17.36
CA GLY A 418 0.33 16.27 16.98
C GLY A 418 1.22 17.01 17.98
N LYS A 419 2.41 16.49 18.19
CA LYS A 419 3.47 17.19 18.91
C LYS A 419 4.19 18.12 17.95
N GLU A 420 4.72 19.21 18.49
CA GLU A 420 5.73 20.00 17.79
C GLU A 420 6.88 19.06 17.39
N GLY A 421 7.12 18.90 16.06
CA GLY A 421 8.10 17.95 15.53
C GLY A 421 7.51 16.72 14.83
N ASP A 422 6.21 16.53 14.77
CA ASP A 422 5.59 15.49 13.94
C ASP A 422 5.96 15.72 12.47
N ARG A 423 6.24 14.62 11.78
CA ARG A 423 6.45 14.59 10.33
C ARG A 423 5.49 13.59 9.70
N VAL A 424 4.66 14.05 8.79
CA VAL A 424 3.68 13.24 8.08
C VAL A 424 4.07 13.11 6.61
N VAL A 425 4.41 11.90 6.20
CA VAL A 425 4.72 11.57 4.79
C VAL A 425 3.75 10.50 4.33
N LEU A 426 3.01 10.78 3.26
CA LEU A 426 2.03 9.85 2.71
C LEU A 426 2.47 9.35 1.34
N ASN A 427 2.28 8.06 1.11
CA ASN A 427 2.44 7.41 -0.19
C ASN A 427 1.07 7.15 -0.80
N ARG A 428 0.84 7.58 -2.05
CA ARG A 428 -0.33 7.18 -2.81
C ARG A 428 -0.24 5.69 -3.16
N ILE A 429 -1.17 4.88 -2.66
CA ILE A 429 -1.25 3.45 -2.96
C ILE A 429 -1.76 3.26 -4.39
N VAL A 430 -2.95 3.79 -4.66
CA VAL A 430 -3.63 3.70 -5.95
C VAL A 430 -4.64 4.85 -6.10
N SER A 431 -4.83 5.35 -7.33
CA SER A 431 -5.86 6.34 -7.67
C SER A 431 -7.27 5.76 -7.50
N LEU A 432 -8.27 6.61 -7.36
CA LEU A 432 -9.66 6.21 -7.47
C LEU A 432 -9.96 5.81 -8.93
N LYS A 433 -11.07 5.11 -9.13
CA LYS A 433 -11.57 4.82 -10.47
C LYS A 433 -11.89 6.17 -11.15
N GLU A 434 -11.27 6.42 -12.29
CA GLU A 434 -11.61 7.57 -13.11
C GLU A 434 -13.04 7.42 -13.57
N ASP A 435 -13.89 8.36 -13.19
CA ASP A 435 -15.20 8.51 -13.83
C ASP A 435 -14.95 9.06 -15.24
N ALA A 436 -15.31 8.32 -16.25
CA ALA A 436 -15.15 8.67 -17.66
C ALA A 436 -15.84 10.00 -18.10
N GLY A 437 -16.38 10.75 -17.15
CA GLY A 437 -17.04 12.04 -17.35
C GLY A 437 -16.42 13.21 -16.58
N LYS A 438 -15.25 13.04 -15.94
CA LYS A 438 -14.65 14.10 -15.10
C LYS A 438 -13.34 14.68 -15.64
N SER A 439 -12.87 14.26 -16.80
CA SER A 439 -11.77 14.91 -17.53
C SER A 439 -12.37 16.02 -18.41
N ALA A 440 -12.71 17.14 -17.83
CA ALA A 440 -12.90 18.40 -18.54
C ALA A 440 -12.56 19.56 -17.61
#